data_55c7fae81b22dd6f5b1c91bac19f0ea3
#
_entry.id   55c7fae81b22dd6f5b1c91bac19f0ea3
#
_cell.length_a   1.000
_cell.length_b   1.000
_cell.length_c   1.000
_cell.angle_alpha   90.00
_cell.angle_beta   90.00
_cell.angle_gamma   90.00
#
_symmetry.space_group_name_H-M   'P 1'
#
loop_
_entity.id
_entity.type
_entity.pdbx_description
1 polymer ?
#
loop_
_entity_poly.entity_id
_entity_poly.type
_entity_poly.pdbx_seq_one_letter_code
_entity_poly.pdbx_strand_id
1 'polypeptide(L)'
;MLVLVTGGTGFVGAHTVAALAAAGHRVRVLARDPDRVDPALSPLSVPSDAVQVADGDVTDETAVARAVRGVDALVHAASVYSFDSRWHEATRRTNVRGTEVVLAAARRLGVGRSVHVSTFGALLPSPAGTVGPQSPPSTARETYLASKAAAERVARRHQAHGDPVVISYPPALLGPDDPKLGDQNARLRNVLRGLMPMWPTGGFPVGDVRDTATLLAELATGPAEPGDRHLGPGRYLRTRDYVRAVREVTGRRLPTLFLPARAMLPFAYATDVVQRVWPWHIPAEYGACYVCACDARPEEAARSAGPEPRPVVETIADTVRWLHRTGRLTAAQAGRAAVPVEPAAPAAGSVRAAAAPREEARP
;
A
#
# COMPACT_ATOMS: atom_id res chain seq x y z
N MET A 1 6.93 1.93 23.04
CA MET A 1 7.26 0.58 22.54
C MET A 1 8.25 0.71 21.39
N LEU A 2 9.00 -0.35 21.10
CA LEU A 2 9.77 -0.49 19.85
C LEU A 2 8.99 -1.42 18.92
N VAL A 3 8.54 -0.90 17.77
CA VAL A 3 7.74 -1.64 16.80
C VAL A 3 8.56 -1.91 15.53
N LEU A 4 8.67 -3.18 15.13
CA LEU A 4 9.28 -3.52 13.84
C LEU A 4 8.24 -3.36 12.73
N VAL A 5 8.59 -2.63 11.66
CA VAL A 5 7.79 -2.54 10.43
C VAL A 5 8.59 -3.13 9.28
N THR A 6 8.10 -4.21 8.69
CA THR A 6 8.62 -4.69 7.41
C THR A 6 7.85 -4.04 6.27
N GLY A 7 8.53 -3.71 5.18
CA GLY A 7 7.90 -2.98 4.08
C GLY A 7 7.74 -1.47 4.33
N GLY A 8 8.45 -0.90 5.30
CA GLY A 8 8.41 0.52 5.67
C GLY A 8 8.82 1.50 4.55
N THR A 9 9.41 1.02 3.47
CA THR A 9 9.69 1.81 2.25
C THR A 9 8.60 1.71 1.19
N GLY A 10 7.48 1.06 1.49
CA GLY A 10 6.29 0.96 0.64
C GLY A 10 5.17 1.87 1.13
N PHE A 11 4.12 2.03 0.32
CA PHE A 11 3.02 2.95 0.58
C PHE A 11 2.37 2.75 1.96
N VAL A 12 1.84 1.57 2.24
CA VAL A 12 1.20 1.25 3.53
C VAL A 12 2.22 1.32 4.67
N GLY A 13 3.40 0.71 4.48
CA GLY A 13 4.41 0.63 5.54
C GLY A 13 4.96 1.99 5.95
N ALA A 14 5.23 2.90 5.00
CA ALA A 14 5.73 4.24 5.30
C ALA A 14 4.71 5.06 6.12
N HIS A 15 3.44 5.04 5.72
CA HIS A 15 2.37 5.67 6.49
C HIS A 15 2.17 5.03 7.87
N THR A 16 2.35 3.70 7.99
CA THR A 16 2.30 3.01 9.29
C THR A 16 3.46 3.44 10.20
N VAL A 17 4.68 3.59 9.65
CA VAL A 17 5.81 4.15 10.39
C VAL A 17 5.50 5.55 10.89
N ALA A 18 4.93 6.41 10.03
CA ALA A 18 4.52 7.75 10.42
C ALA A 18 3.45 7.76 11.52
N ALA A 19 2.43 6.91 11.43
CA ALA A 19 1.38 6.80 12.45
C ALA A 19 1.95 6.33 13.80
N LEU A 20 2.85 5.34 13.81
CA LEU A 20 3.52 4.85 15.01
C LEU A 20 4.43 5.92 15.64
N ALA A 21 5.21 6.64 14.83
CA ALA A 21 6.06 7.72 15.30
C ALA A 21 5.25 8.87 15.89
N ALA A 22 4.16 9.28 15.23
CA ALA A 22 3.24 10.30 15.72
C ALA A 22 2.56 9.90 17.04
N ALA A 23 2.35 8.60 17.29
CA ALA A 23 1.87 8.05 18.55
C ALA A 23 2.97 7.91 19.62
N GLY A 24 4.18 8.40 19.38
CA GLY A 24 5.31 8.38 20.32
C GLY A 24 6.04 7.03 20.44
N HIS A 25 5.87 6.13 19.48
CA HIS A 25 6.58 4.86 19.44
C HIS A 25 7.88 4.97 18.65
N ARG A 26 8.92 4.24 19.08
CA ARG A 26 10.10 4.02 18.27
C ARG A 26 9.85 2.94 17.25
N VAL A 27 10.30 3.12 16.03
CA VAL A 27 10.07 2.19 14.94
C VAL A 27 11.41 1.64 14.44
N ARG A 28 11.46 0.34 14.20
CA ARG A 28 12.53 -0.28 13.44
C ARG A 28 11.99 -0.68 12.07
N VAL A 29 12.66 -0.25 11.01
CA VAL A 29 12.28 -0.59 9.63
C VAL A 29 13.25 -1.64 9.10
N LEU A 30 12.74 -2.81 8.70
CA LEU A 30 13.54 -3.78 7.94
C LEU A 30 13.45 -3.43 6.45
N ALA A 31 14.56 -3.06 5.86
CA ALA A 31 14.67 -2.64 4.47
C ALA A 31 15.78 -3.38 3.73
N ARG A 32 15.52 -3.81 2.48
CA ARG A 32 16.53 -4.42 1.59
C ARG A 32 17.52 -3.39 1.03
N ASP A 33 17.13 -2.15 1.08
CA ASP A 33 17.89 -1.01 0.61
C ASP A 33 17.67 0.11 1.65
N PRO A 34 18.60 0.25 2.61
CA PRO A 34 18.52 1.26 3.67
C PRO A 34 18.40 2.69 3.15
N ASP A 35 19.01 3.00 2.01
CA ASP A 35 19.01 4.35 1.42
C ASP A 35 17.63 4.78 0.93
N ARG A 36 16.68 3.85 0.82
CA ARG A 36 15.28 4.17 0.47
C ARG A 36 14.41 4.52 1.66
N VAL A 37 14.91 4.39 2.89
CA VAL A 37 14.09 4.66 4.08
C VAL A 37 13.81 6.15 4.20
N ASP A 38 14.85 6.99 4.19
CA ASP A 38 14.68 8.44 4.28
C ASP A 38 13.81 9.04 3.15
N PRO A 39 14.03 8.71 1.86
CA PRO A 39 13.16 9.18 0.80
C PRO A 39 11.69 8.77 0.93
N ALA A 40 11.42 7.63 1.56
CA ALA A 40 10.05 7.16 1.79
C ALA A 40 9.36 7.86 2.97
N LEU A 41 10.12 8.26 3.99
CA LEU A 41 9.60 8.81 5.25
C LEU A 41 9.63 10.33 5.32
N SER A 42 10.57 11.00 4.64
CA SER A 42 10.71 12.47 4.64
C SER A 42 9.41 13.19 4.25
N PRO A 43 8.64 12.77 3.22
CA PRO A 43 7.40 13.43 2.89
C PRO A 43 6.33 13.34 3.99
N LEU A 44 6.46 12.37 4.90
CA LEU A 44 5.55 12.11 6.01
C LEU A 44 5.98 12.78 7.32
N SER A 45 7.04 13.61 7.28
CA SER A 45 7.57 14.35 8.43
C SER A 45 7.91 13.43 9.63
N VAL A 46 8.42 12.23 9.37
CA VAL A 46 8.84 11.30 10.42
C VAL A 46 10.18 11.76 10.98
N PRO A 47 10.34 11.96 12.30
CA PRO A 47 11.61 12.31 12.92
C PRO A 47 12.63 11.19 12.70
N SER A 48 13.85 11.54 12.27
CA SER A 48 14.91 10.57 11.99
C SER A 48 15.35 9.78 13.23
N ASP A 49 15.29 10.39 14.41
CA ASP A 49 15.59 9.77 15.70
C ASP A 49 14.53 8.77 16.19
N ALA A 50 13.32 8.85 15.63
CA ALA A 50 12.25 7.89 15.91
C ALA A 50 12.44 6.54 15.16
N VAL A 51 13.35 6.48 14.16
CA VAL A 51 13.47 5.34 13.25
C VAL A 51 14.86 4.70 13.32
N GLN A 52 14.87 3.40 13.57
CA GLN A 52 16.04 2.54 13.42
C GLN A 52 15.94 1.78 12.09
N VAL A 53 17.00 1.74 11.31
CA VAL A 53 17.06 0.98 10.06
C VAL A 53 17.79 -0.33 10.30
N ALA A 54 17.18 -1.44 9.93
CA ALA A 54 17.77 -2.77 9.87
C ALA A 54 17.88 -3.20 8.40
N ASP A 55 19.10 -3.53 7.97
CA ASP A 55 19.33 -4.04 6.61
C ASP A 55 18.99 -5.52 6.52
N GLY A 56 18.20 -5.90 5.50
CA GLY A 56 17.88 -7.29 5.20
C GLY A 56 16.61 -7.50 4.38
N ASP A 57 16.50 -8.70 3.84
CA ASP A 57 15.32 -9.20 3.13
C ASP A 57 14.41 -10.00 4.08
N VAL A 58 13.09 -9.87 3.92
CA VAL A 58 12.10 -10.62 4.73
C VAL A 58 12.17 -12.14 4.51
N THR A 59 12.83 -12.60 3.45
CA THR A 59 13.05 -14.03 3.17
C THR A 59 14.35 -14.57 3.78
N ASP A 60 15.20 -13.70 4.33
CA ASP A 60 16.43 -14.06 5.05
C ASP A 60 16.16 -14.23 6.54
N GLU A 61 16.20 -15.48 7.01
CA GLU A 61 15.93 -15.82 8.42
C GLU A 61 16.89 -15.12 9.39
N THR A 62 18.17 -14.94 9.00
CA THR A 62 19.18 -14.32 9.85
C THR A 62 18.94 -12.82 9.99
N ALA A 63 18.69 -12.15 8.88
CA ALA A 63 18.39 -10.71 8.88
C ALA A 63 17.09 -10.41 9.64
N VAL A 64 16.03 -11.21 9.39
CA VAL A 64 14.76 -11.08 10.10
C VAL A 64 14.94 -11.34 11.61
N ALA A 65 15.67 -12.37 12.01
CA ALA A 65 15.92 -12.64 13.44
C ALA A 65 16.68 -11.51 14.14
N ARG A 66 17.64 -10.87 13.44
CA ARG A 66 18.30 -9.66 13.96
C ARG A 66 17.35 -8.50 14.13
N ALA A 67 16.50 -8.26 13.10
CA ALA A 67 15.55 -7.15 13.11
C ALA A 67 14.45 -7.31 14.18
N VAL A 68 13.99 -8.53 14.43
CA VAL A 68 12.94 -8.86 15.43
C VAL A 68 13.47 -8.80 16.87
N ARG A 69 14.78 -8.94 17.10
CA ARG A 69 15.32 -8.99 18.47
C ARG A 69 15.05 -7.70 19.25
N GLY A 70 14.40 -7.87 20.41
CA GLY A 70 14.10 -6.79 21.35
C GLY A 70 13.01 -5.83 20.91
N VAL A 71 12.15 -6.22 19.95
CA VAL A 71 10.95 -5.45 19.62
C VAL A 71 9.75 -5.93 20.43
N ASP A 72 8.87 -5.01 20.79
CA ASP A 72 7.66 -5.28 21.56
C ASP A 72 6.53 -5.79 20.66
N ALA A 73 6.44 -5.24 19.44
CA ALA A 73 5.43 -5.57 18.46
C ALA A 73 5.99 -5.52 17.02
N LEU A 74 5.25 -6.11 16.08
CA LEU A 74 5.64 -6.21 14.69
C LEU A 74 4.46 -5.90 13.76
N VAL A 75 4.70 -5.11 12.70
CA VAL A 75 3.78 -4.95 11.57
C VAL A 75 4.44 -5.51 10.31
N HIS A 76 3.89 -6.61 9.79
CA HIS A 76 4.36 -7.23 8.56
C HIS A 76 3.57 -6.71 7.36
N ALA A 77 4.05 -5.61 6.77
CA ALA A 77 3.49 -4.98 5.57
C ALA A 77 4.34 -5.21 4.30
N ALA A 78 5.45 -5.93 4.42
CA ALA A 78 6.27 -6.29 3.26
C ALA A 78 5.51 -7.21 2.31
N SER A 79 5.30 -6.75 1.09
CA SER A 79 4.60 -7.50 0.04
C SER A 79 5.04 -6.97 -1.32
N VAL A 80 5.05 -7.84 -2.31
CA VAL A 80 5.05 -7.44 -3.72
C VAL A 80 3.59 -7.35 -4.14
N TYR A 81 3.16 -6.13 -4.46
CA TYR A 81 1.84 -5.86 -5.04
C TYR A 81 2.02 -5.59 -6.52
N SER A 82 1.59 -6.50 -7.35
CA SER A 82 1.54 -6.32 -8.79
C SER A 82 0.63 -7.35 -9.43
N PHE A 83 -0.20 -6.90 -10.35
CA PHE A 83 -0.95 -7.77 -11.27
C PHE A 83 -0.13 -8.09 -12.54
N ASP A 84 1.07 -7.55 -12.68
CA ASP A 84 1.96 -7.82 -13.82
C ASP A 84 2.61 -9.20 -13.69
N SER A 85 2.40 -10.05 -14.70
CA SER A 85 2.89 -11.43 -14.73
C SER A 85 4.41 -11.58 -14.64
N ARG A 86 5.17 -10.53 -14.97
CA ARG A 86 6.65 -10.52 -14.85
C ARG A 86 7.12 -10.63 -13.40
N TRP A 87 6.27 -10.29 -12.43
CA TRP A 87 6.58 -10.32 -11.01
C TRP A 87 6.06 -11.56 -10.26
N HIS A 88 5.49 -12.55 -10.95
CA HIS A 88 4.84 -13.70 -10.33
C HIS A 88 5.74 -14.46 -9.34
N GLU A 89 6.97 -14.78 -9.72
CA GLU A 89 7.89 -15.51 -8.84
C GLU A 89 8.31 -14.66 -7.63
N ALA A 90 8.67 -13.39 -7.86
CA ALA A 90 9.00 -12.46 -6.79
C ALA A 90 7.81 -12.23 -5.84
N THR A 91 6.59 -12.15 -6.39
CA THR A 91 5.34 -12.03 -5.62
C THR A 91 5.15 -13.23 -4.70
N ARG A 92 5.25 -14.45 -5.23
CA ARG A 92 5.07 -15.66 -4.44
C ARG A 92 6.16 -15.82 -3.38
N ARG A 93 7.42 -15.62 -3.76
CA ARG A 93 8.55 -15.71 -2.82
C ARG A 93 8.43 -14.72 -1.69
N THR A 94 8.24 -13.43 -1.99
CA THR A 94 8.18 -12.39 -0.95
C THR A 94 6.93 -12.54 -0.08
N ASN A 95 5.75 -12.75 -0.69
CA ASN A 95 4.50 -12.73 0.06
C ASN A 95 4.31 -13.98 0.92
N VAL A 96 4.70 -15.16 0.44
CA VAL A 96 4.50 -16.40 1.20
C VAL A 96 5.71 -16.67 2.09
N ARG A 97 6.91 -16.83 1.50
CA ARG A 97 8.11 -17.16 2.28
C ARG A 97 8.46 -16.06 3.27
N GLY A 98 8.33 -14.76 2.87
CA GLY A 98 8.56 -13.64 3.78
C GLY A 98 7.64 -13.70 5.00
N THR A 99 6.35 -14.00 4.80
CA THR A 99 5.39 -14.16 5.91
C THR A 99 5.78 -15.33 6.83
N GLU A 100 6.18 -16.49 6.26
CA GLU A 100 6.63 -17.65 7.05
C GLU A 100 7.84 -17.28 7.92
N VAL A 101 8.86 -16.67 7.34
CA VAL A 101 10.09 -16.29 8.04
C VAL A 101 9.82 -15.28 9.14
N VAL A 102 9.06 -14.24 8.84
CA VAL A 102 8.79 -13.13 9.78
C VAL A 102 7.96 -13.62 10.97
N LEU A 103 6.86 -14.33 10.75
CA LEU A 103 6.00 -14.80 11.83
C LEU A 103 6.68 -15.91 12.65
N ALA A 104 7.46 -16.80 12.03
CA ALA A 104 8.24 -17.80 12.76
C ALA A 104 9.31 -17.15 13.64
N ALA A 105 9.98 -16.10 13.18
CA ALA A 105 10.94 -15.36 13.99
C ALA A 105 10.27 -14.62 15.15
N ALA A 106 9.12 -13.98 14.90
CA ALA A 106 8.33 -13.31 15.94
C ALA A 106 7.92 -14.28 17.05
N ARG A 107 7.39 -15.45 16.68
CA ARG A 107 7.06 -16.53 17.65
C ARG A 107 8.28 -16.96 18.44
N ARG A 108 9.38 -17.31 17.76
CA ARG A 108 10.61 -17.83 18.42
C ARG A 108 11.22 -16.84 19.39
N LEU A 109 11.12 -15.55 19.11
CA LEU A 109 11.70 -14.46 19.91
C LEU A 109 10.70 -13.82 20.88
N GLY A 110 9.49 -14.37 21.00
CA GLY A 110 8.50 -13.94 21.98
C GLY A 110 7.94 -12.54 21.75
N VAL A 111 7.77 -12.12 20.50
CA VAL A 111 7.14 -10.83 20.19
C VAL A 111 5.71 -10.81 20.71
N GLY A 112 5.38 -9.81 21.54
CA GLY A 112 4.09 -9.72 22.21
C GLY A 112 2.90 -9.56 21.27
N ARG A 113 3.11 -9.03 20.07
CA ARG A 113 2.07 -8.87 19.05
C ARG A 113 2.63 -8.76 17.63
N SER A 114 1.99 -9.44 16.69
CA SER A 114 2.31 -9.39 15.27
C SER A 114 1.08 -9.04 14.46
N VAL A 115 1.11 -7.94 13.71
CA VAL A 115 0.06 -7.56 12.77
C VAL A 115 0.45 -7.98 11.37
N HIS A 116 -0.28 -8.94 10.79
CA HIS A 116 -0.12 -9.32 9.39
C HIS A 116 -1.01 -8.47 8.48
N VAL A 117 -0.40 -7.72 7.57
CA VAL A 117 -1.13 -6.90 6.60
C VAL A 117 -1.48 -7.75 5.38
N SER A 118 -2.70 -8.31 5.40
CA SER A 118 -3.30 -9.06 4.30
C SER A 118 -3.91 -8.09 3.26
N THR A 119 -5.06 -8.40 2.70
CA THR A 119 -5.84 -7.55 1.81
C THR A 119 -7.27 -8.06 1.71
N PHE A 120 -8.24 -7.20 1.46
CA PHE A 120 -9.61 -7.60 1.12
C PHE A 120 -9.63 -8.63 -0.03
N GLY A 121 -8.74 -8.47 -1.02
CA GLY A 121 -8.61 -9.40 -2.14
C GLY A 121 -8.21 -10.83 -1.75
N ALA A 122 -7.55 -11.03 -0.60
CA ALA A 122 -7.20 -12.37 -0.11
C ALA A 122 -8.41 -13.21 0.32
N LEU A 123 -9.61 -12.61 0.35
CA LEU A 123 -10.87 -13.24 0.73
C LEU A 123 -11.84 -13.43 -0.45
N LEU A 124 -11.40 -13.12 -1.69
CA LEU A 124 -12.20 -13.23 -2.91
C LEU A 124 -11.92 -14.55 -3.65
N PRO A 125 -12.92 -15.15 -4.36
CA PRO A 125 -14.30 -14.73 -4.42
C PRO A 125 -15.08 -15.09 -3.17
N SER A 126 -16.16 -14.37 -2.90
CA SER A 126 -17.13 -14.74 -1.86
C SER A 126 -18.43 -15.22 -2.48
N PRO A 127 -18.84 -16.49 -2.25
CA PRO A 127 -20.11 -16.99 -2.76
C PRO A 127 -21.32 -16.23 -2.21
N ALA A 128 -21.19 -15.65 -1.01
CA ALA A 128 -22.27 -14.88 -0.38
C ALA A 128 -22.37 -13.43 -0.92
N GLY A 129 -21.44 -12.99 -1.76
CA GLY A 129 -21.37 -11.60 -2.23
C GLY A 129 -20.94 -10.60 -1.15
N THR A 130 -20.71 -11.06 0.07
CA THR A 130 -20.19 -10.27 1.19
C THR A 130 -18.89 -10.89 1.72
N VAL A 131 -18.03 -10.06 2.29
CA VAL A 131 -16.72 -10.45 2.85
C VAL A 131 -16.58 -9.86 4.24
N GLY A 132 -16.30 -10.73 5.19
CA GLY A 132 -16.02 -10.38 6.58
C GLY A 132 -14.71 -10.96 7.09
N PRO A 133 -14.32 -10.65 8.33
CA PRO A 133 -13.08 -11.13 8.93
C PRO A 133 -13.01 -12.66 9.02
N GLN A 134 -14.17 -13.33 9.05
CA GLN A 134 -14.25 -14.79 9.14
C GLN A 134 -14.33 -15.48 7.76
N SER A 135 -14.42 -14.73 6.67
CA SER A 135 -14.44 -15.29 5.32
C SER A 135 -13.22 -16.17 5.06
N PRO A 136 -13.37 -17.28 4.33
CA PRO A 136 -12.25 -18.16 4.01
C PRO A 136 -11.22 -17.47 3.11
N PRO A 137 -9.95 -17.87 3.16
CA PRO A 137 -8.95 -17.37 2.22
C PRO A 137 -9.28 -17.71 0.78
N SER A 138 -8.99 -16.78 -0.12
CA SER A 138 -9.25 -16.84 -1.55
C SER A 138 -8.88 -18.18 -2.21
N THR A 139 -9.70 -18.60 -3.14
CA THR A 139 -9.44 -19.69 -4.09
C THR A 139 -9.13 -19.18 -5.51
N ALA A 140 -8.98 -17.86 -5.67
CA ALA A 140 -8.64 -17.25 -6.95
C ALA A 140 -7.30 -17.80 -7.48
N ARG A 141 -7.23 -17.99 -8.80
CA ARG A 141 -6.02 -18.46 -9.49
C ARG A 141 -5.12 -17.31 -9.96
N GLU A 142 -5.62 -16.06 -9.87
CA GLU A 142 -4.80 -14.88 -10.15
C GLU A 142 -3.61 -14.84 -9.18
N THR A 143 -2.41 -14.58 -9.70
CA THR A 143 -1.16 -14.82 -8.96
C THR A 143 -1.03 -13.96 -7.71
N TYR A 144 -1.38 -12.67 -7.78
CA TYR A 144 -1.31 -11.79 -6.61
C TYR A 144 -2.30 -12.23 -5.54
N LEU A 145 -3.58 -12.43 -5.91
CA LEU A 145 -4.61 -12.87 -4.96
C LEU A 145 -4.28 -14.24 -4.36
N ALA A 146 -3.81 -15.18 -5.19
CA ALA A 146 -3.38 -16.50 -4.74
C ALA A 146 -2.20 -16.42 -3.75
N SER A 147 -1.21 -15.55 -4.01
CA SER A 147 -0.06 -15.35 -3.12
C SER A 147 -0.46 -14.74 -1.78
N LYS A 148 -1.37 -13.75 -1.81
CA LYS A 148 -1.91 -13.14 -0.59
C LYS A 148 -2.75 -14.11 0.21
N ALA A 149 -3.58 -14.93 -0.45
CA ALA A 149 -4.33 -15.99 0.21
C ALA A 149 -3.43 -17.08 0.81
N ALA A 150 -2.30 -17.39 0.17
CA ALA A 150 -1.32 -18.32 0.72
C ALA A 150 -0.60 -17.75 1.96
N ALA A 151 -0.19 -16.48 1.92
CA ALA A 151 0.35 -15.76 3.07
C ALA A 151 -0.66 -15.66 4.22
N GLU A 152 -1.92 -15.39 3.89
CA GLU A 152 -3.06 -15.41 4.82
C GLU A 152 -3.20 -16.76 5.54
N ARG A 153 -3.09 -17.88 4.80
CA ARG A 153 -3.14 -19.21 5.42
C ARG A 153 -1.96 -19.45 6.38
N VAL A 154 -0.79 -18.86 6.09
CA VAL A 154 0.36 -18.89 7.04
C VAL A 154 -0.03 -18.16 8.33
N ALA A 155 -0.51 -16.92 8.24
CA ALA A 155 -0.90 -16.13 9.40
C ALA A 155 -2.00 -16.80 10.23
N ARG A 156 -3.02 -17.41 9.58
CA ARG A 156 -4.08 -18.15 10.26
C ARG A 156 -3.57 -19.42 10.95
N ARG A 157 -2.55 -20.10 10.41
CA ARG A 157 -1.91 -21.22 11.12
C ARG A 157 -1.25 -20.75 12.41
N HIS A 158 -0.56 -19.60 12.39
CA HIS A 158 0.01 -19.00 13.61
C HIS A 158 -1.09 -18.67 14.63
N GLN A 159 -2.21 -18.08 14.20
CA GLN A 159 -3.38 -17.86 15.08
C GLN A 159 -3.90 -19.16 15.69
N ALA A 160 -4.04 -20.21 14.88
CA ALA A 160 -4.51 -21.52 15.35
C ALA A 160 -3.55 -22.21 16.34
N HIS A 161 -2.26 -21.86 16.33
CA HIS A 161 -1.27 -22.30 17.32
C HIS A 161 -1.23 -21.43 18.59
N GLY A 162 -2.09 -20.41 18.70
CA GLY A 162 -2.13 -19.49 19.84
C GLY A 162 -1.07 -18.38 19.78
N ASP A 163 -0.39 -18.19 18.65
CA ASP A 163 0.56 -17.09 18.51
C ASP A 163 -0.21 -15.74 18.49
N PRO A 164 0.36 -14.66 19.05
CA PRO A 164 -0.30 -13.34 19.15
C PRO A 164 -0.31 -12.61 17.79
N VAL A 165 -0.97 -13.20 16.81
CA VAL A 165 -1.09 -12.68 15.45
C VAL A 165 -2.48 -12.08 15.25
N VAL A 166 -2.52 -10.83 14.81
CA VAL A 166 -3.72 -10.11 14.36
C VAL A 166 -3.63 -9.93 12.84
N ILE A 167 -4.74 -10.04 12.13
CA ILE A 167 -4.77 -9.91 10.67
C ILE A 167 -5.61 -8.71 10.26
N SER A 168 -5.05 -7.83 9.43
CA SER A 168 -5.77 -6.71 8.82
C SER A 168 -5.98 -6.94 7.34
N TYR A 169 -7.17 -6.57 6.83
CA TYR A 169 -7.55 -6.67 5.41
C TYR A 169 -7.81 -5.29 4.81
N PRO A 170 -6.77 -4.55 4.43
CA PRO A 170 -6.93 -3.26 3.76
C PRO A 170 -7.76 -3.37 2.48
N PRO A 171 -8.59 -2.35 2.18
CA PRO A 171 -9.23 -2.19 0.89
C PRO A 171 -8.24 -1.76 -0.21
N ALA A 172 -8.73 -1.40 -1.40
CA ALA A 172 -7.92 -0.70 -2.39
C ALA A 172 -7.57 0.71 -1.87
N LEU A 173 -6.28 0.98 -1.69
CA LEU A 173 -5.82 2.20 -1.01
C LEU A 173 -5.40 3.28 -1.99
N LEU A 174 -5.92 4.48 -1.76
CA LEU A 174 -5.47 5.74 -2.34
C LEU A 174 -4.86 6.61 -1.23
N GLY A 175 -4.17 7.66 -1.64
CA GLY A 175 -3.61 8.66 -0.73
C GLY A 175 -2.35 9.31 -1.29
N PRO A 176 -1.91 10.44 -0.70
CA PRO A 176 -0.68 11.11 -1.06
C PRO A 176 0.56 10.32 -0.61
N ASP A 177 1.72 10.83 -0.98
CA ASP A 177 3.04 10.42 -0.50
C ASP A 177 3.33 8.91 -0.64
N ASP A 178 2.96 8.36 -1.81
CA ASP A 178 3.27 7.00 -2.21
C ASP A 178 4.68 6.93 -2.83
N PRO A 179 5.65 6.31 -2.14
CA PRO A 179 7.06 6.31 -2.58
C PRO A 179 7.29 5.68 -3.95
N LYS A 180 6.42 4.76 -4.36
CA LYS A 180 6.59 3.95 -5.58
C LYS A 180 5.54 4.19 -6.64
N LEU A 181 4.55 5.04 -6.37
CA LEU A 181 3.39 5.21 -7.24
C LEU A 181 2.75 3.85 -7.57
N GLY A 182 2.28 3.14 -6.53
CA GLY A 182 1.66 1.82 -6.67
C GLY A 182 0.39 1.86 -7.52
N ASP A 183 -0.09 0.67 -7.89
CA ASP A 183 -1.11 0.46 -8.93
C ASP A 183 -2.37 1.32 -8.78
N GLN A 184 -2.88 1.53 -7.57
CA GLN A 184 -4.11 2.32 -7.38
C GLN A 184 -3.88 3.82 -7.68
N ASN A 185 -2.79 4.40 -7.17
CA ASN A 185 -2.42 5.78 -7.46
C ASN A 185 -2.00 5.96 -8.93
N ALA A 186 -1.31 4.98 -9.51
CA ALA A 186 -0.98 4.95 -10.93
C ALA A 186 -2.25 4.85 -11.79
N ARG A 187 -3.24 4.06 -11.37
CA ARG A 187 -4.55 3.95 -12.05
C ARG A 187 -5.27 5.30 -12.04
N LEU A 188 -5.37 5.97 -10.89
CA LEU A 188 -5.98 7.30 -10.81
C LEU A 188 -5.25 8.29 -11.72
N ARG A 189 -3.91 8.30 -11.72
CA ARG A 189 -3.11 9.11 -12.65
C ARG A 189 -3.44 8.80 -14.11
N ASN A 190 -3.53 7.52 -14.47
CA ASN A 190 -3.80 7.10 -15.86
C ASN A 190 -5.21 7.48 -16.30
N VAL A 191 -6.20 7.40 -15.41
CA VAL A 191 -7.57 7.93 -15.64
C VAL A 191 -7.52 9.40 -15.98
N LEU A 192 -6.80 10.20 -15.18
CA LEU A 192 -6.67 11.64 -15.37
C LEU A 192 -5.85 12.03 -16.60
N ARG A 193 -5.00 11.12 -17.10
CA ARG A 193 -4.30 11.25 -18.38
C ARG A 193 -5.15 10.84 -19.59
N GLY A 194 -6.37 10.30 -19.37
CA GLY A 194 -7.23 9.80 -20.43
C GLY A 194 -6.83 8.43 -21.00
N LEU A 195 -5.94 7.71 -20.31
CA LEU A 195 -5.41 6.40 -20.77
C LEU A 195 -6.31 5.22 -20.41
N MET A 196 -7.40 5.46 -19.67
CA MET A 196 -8.32 4.42 -19.22
C MET A 196 -9.78 4.77 -19.57
N PRO A 197 -10.16 4.72 -20.86
CA PRO A 197 -11.51 5.04 -21.28
C PRO A 197 -12.52 3.90 -21.01
N MET A 198 -12.05 2.67 -20.79
CA MET A 198 -12.91 1.51 -20.53
C MET A 198 -12.78 1.07 -19.08
N TRP A 199 -13.94 0.75 -18.47
CA TRP A 199 -14.05 0.33 -17.09
C TRP A 199 -14.91 -0.91 -16.93
N PRO A 200 -14.51 -1.88 -16.10
CA PRO A 200 -15.40 -2.98 -15.73
C PRO A 200 -16.57 -2.45 -14.89
N THR A 201 -17.77 -2.98 -15.07
CA THR A 201 -18.86 -2.81 -14.10
C THR A 201 -18.59 -3.64 -12.85
N GLY A 202 -19.34 -3.39 -11.77
CA GLY A 202 -19.12 -3.96 -10.45
C GLY A 202 -18.53 -2.92 -9.51
N GLY A 203 -17.86 -3.35 -8.47
CA GLY A 203 -17.29 -2.46 -7.48
C GLY A 203 -16.23 -3.13 -6.61
N PHE A 204 -15.64 -2.33 -5.74
CA PHE A 204 -14.62 -2.75 -4.80
C PHE A 204 -14.55 -1.78 -3.62
N PRO A 205 -14.08 -2.19 -2.45
CA PRO A 205 -13.86 -1.27 -1.35
C PRO A 205 -12.65 -0.39 -1.61
N VAL A 206 -12.79 0.92 -1.33
CA VAL A 206 -11.75 1.94 -1.44
C VAL A 206 -11.54 2.58 -0.07
N GLY A 207 -10.29 2.79 0.31
CA GLY A 207 -9.92 3.45 1.57
C GLY A 207 -8.75 4.40 1.40
N ASP A 208 -8.50 5.16 2.46
CA ASP A 208 -7.35 6.04 2.58
C ASP A 208 -6.19 5.30 3.27
N VAL A 209 -4.98 5.45 2.76
CA VAL A 209 -3.79 4.84 3.36
C VAL A 209 -3.54 5.35 4.78
N ARG A 210 -3.87 6.61 5.06
CA ARG A 210 -3.70 7.24 6.39
C ARG A 210 -4.58 6.58 7.43
N ASP A 211 -5.84 6.29 7.09
CA ASP A 211 -6.79 5.61 7.98
C ASP A 211 -6.35 4.16 8.22
N THR A 212 -5.90 3.48 7.17
CA THR A 212 -5.33 2.13 7.29
C THR A 212 -4.07 2.13 8.17
N ALA A 213 -3.20 3.12 8.02
CA ALA A 213 -1.98 3.23 8.83
C ALA A 213 -2.30 3.45 10.31
N THR A 214 -3.29 4.29 10.62
CA THR A 214 -3.79 4.49 11.99
C THR A 214 -4.31 3.18 12.57
N LEU A 215 -5.16 2.45 11.85
CA LEU A 215 -5.62 1.13 12.29
C LEU A 215 -4.45 0.18 12.56
N LEU A 216 -3.46 0.10 11.66
CA LEU A 216 -2.32 -0.81 11.83
C LEU A 216 -1.47 -0.44 13.06
N ALA A 217 -1.30 0.84 13.35
CA ALA A 217 -0.62 1.32 14.55
C ALA A 217 -1.41 0.94 15.82
N GLU A 218 -2.72 1.15 15.83
CA GLU A 218 -3.61 0.76 16.94
C GLU A 218 -3.60 -0.75 17.17
N LEU A 219 -3.69 -1.56 16.11
CA LEU A 219 -3.62 -3.02 16.20
C LEU A 219 -2.27 -3.51 16.74
N ALA A 220 -1.18 -2.82 16.45
CA ALA A 220 0.14 -3.17 16.93
C ALA A 220 0.38 -2.81 18.40
N THR A 221 -0.22 -1.72 18.88
CA THR A 221 0.12 -1.11 20.19
C THR A 221 -1.04 -1.06 21.18
N GLY A 222 -2.26 -1.25 20.71
CA GLY A 222 -3.49 -1.17 21.49
C GLY A 222 -3.96 -2.53 22.04
N PRO A 223 -5.21 -2.59 22.52
CA PRO A 223 -5.79 -3.74 23.22
C PRO A 223 -6.33 -4.87 22.32
N ALA A 224 -6.01 -4.88 21.01
CA ALA A 224 -6.51 -5.94 20.11
C ALA A 224 -6.16 -7.35 20.62
N GLU A 225 -7.11 -8.29 20.54
CA GLU A 225 -6.93 -9.63 21.04
C GLU A 225 -6.16 -10.52 20.05
N PRO A 226 -5.32 -11.44 20.55
CA PRO A 226 -4.69 -12.45 19.70
C PRO A 226 -5.76 -13.25 18.94
N GLY A 227 -5.55 -13.43 17.63
CA GLY A 227 -6.51 -14.15 16.78
C GLY A 227 -7.52 -13.26 16.09
N ASP A 228 -7.59 -11.97 16.44
CA ASP A 228 -8.47 -11.00 15.81
C ASP A 228 -8.17 -10.78 14.34
N ARG A 229 -9.21 -10.47 13.59
CA ARG A 229 -9.16 -10.15 12.16
C ARG A 229 -10.03 -8.94 11.87
N HIS A 230 -9.48 -7.96 11.15
CA HIS A 230 -10.14 -6.68 10.95
C HIS A 230 -10.17 -6.28 9.49
N LEU A 231 -11.34 -5.94 8.98
CA LEU A 231 -11.43 -5.22 7.70
C LEU A 231 -10.84 -3.82 7.87
N GLY A 232 -10.01 -3.39 6.93
CA GLY A 232 -9.45 -2.04 6.93
C GLY A 232 -10.52 -0.97 6.67
N PRO A 233 -10.30 0.26 7.15
CA PRO A 233 -11.20 1.38 6.92
C PRO A 233 -11.41 1.62 5.43
N GLY A 234 -12.66 1.66 4.98
CA GLY A 234 -12.99 1.87 3.58
C GLY A 234 -14.47 1.77 3.30
N ARG A 235 -14.84 2.22 2.10
CA ARG A 235 -16.23 2.20 1.62
C ARG A 235 -16.30 1.46 0.30
N TYR A 236 -17.29 0.59 0.16
CA TYR A 236 -17.57 -0.03 -1.13
C TYR A 236 -18.04 1.02 -2.13
N LEU A 237 -17.39 1.05 -3.30
CA LEU A 237 -17.77 1.91 -4.41
C LEU A 237 -18.01 1.08 -5.67
N ARG A 238 -19.11 1.37 -6.36
CA ARG A 238 -19.25 0.95 -7.75
C ARG A 238 -18.24 1.70 -8.62
N THR A 239 -17.72 1.07 -9.64
CA THR A 239 -16.77 1.71 -10.56
C THR A 239 -17.32 3.02 -11.19
N ARG A 240 -18.65 3.07 -11.42
CA ARG A 240 -19.34 4.30 -11.89
C ARG A 240 -19.27 5.43 -10.87
N ASP A 241 -19.42 5.10 -9.58
CA ASP A 241 -19.38 6.10 -8.49
C ASP A 241 -17.95 6.57 -8.24
N TYR A 242 -16.97 5.68 -8.36
CA TYR A 242 -15.55 6.05 -8.33
C TYR A 242 -15.21 7.07 -9.43
N VAL A 243 -15.59 6.81 -10.68
CA VAL A 243 -15.36 7.73 -11.81
C VAL A 243 -16.12 9.05 -11.59
N ARG A 244 -17.35 8.99 -11.02
CA ARG A 244 -18.12 10.20 -10.68
C ARG A 244 -17.37 11.05 -9.65
N ALA A 245 -16.84 10.46 -8.58
CA ALA A 245 -16.05 11.15 -7.56
C ALA A 245 -14.78 11.80 -8.16
N VAL A 246 -14.09 11.12 -9.07
CA VAL A 246 -12.93 11.70 -9.78
C VAL A 246 -13.34 12.90 -10.64
N ARG A 247 -14.50 12.83 -11.33
CA ARG A 247 -15.05 13.97 -12.11
C ARG A 247 -15.44 15.13 -11.20
N GLU A 248 -16.05 14.85 -10.06
CA GLU A 248 -16.45 15.85 -9.07
C GLU A 248 -15.25 16.62 -8.54
N VAL A 249 -14.21 15.91 -8.11
CA VAL A 249 -12.97 16.48 -7.58
C VAL A 249 -12.25 17.34 -8.62
N THR A 250 -12.14 16.86 -9.83
CA THR A 250 -11.32 17.51 -10.86
C THR A 250 -12.09 18.48 -11.76
N GLY A 251 -13.43 18.38 -11.79
CA GLY A 251 -14.28 19.12 -12.72
C GLY A 251 -14.12 18.70 -14.18
N ARG A 252 -13.41 17.59 -14.45
CA ARG A 252 -13.08 17.16 -15.80
C ARG A 252 -14.14 16.24 -16.40
N ARG A 253 -14.37 16.41 -17.70
CA ARG A 253 -15.15 15.43 -18.48
C ARG A 253 -14.23 14.27 -18.86
N LEU A 254 -14.31 13.17 -18.13
CA LEU A 254 -13.55 11.96 -18.41
C LEU A 254 -14.46 11.00 -19.20
N PRO A 255 -14.30 10.88 -20.53
CA PRO A 255 -15.10 9.93 -21.31
C PRO A 255 -14.83 8.52 -20.81
N THR A 256 -15.89 7.79 -20.47
CA THR A 256 -15.77 6.43 -19.93
C THR A 256 -16.85 5.53 -20.50
N LEU A 257 -16.44 4.35 -20.96
CA LEU A 257 -17.30 3.25 -21.37
C LEU A 257 -17.29 2.18 -20.29
N PHE A 258 -18.45 1.80 -19.77
CA PHE A 258 -18.57 0.73 -18.78
C PHE A 258 -19.01 -0.55 -19.46
N LEU A 259 -18.19 -1.59 -19.32
CA LEU A 259 -18.44 -2.92 -19.88
C LEU A 259 -18.67 -3.94 -18.77
N PRO A 260 -19.47 -4.98 -18.98
CA PRO A 260 -19.65 -6.04 -17.99
C PRO A 260 -18.31 -6.65 -17.61
N ALA A 261 -17.96 -6.63 -16.31
CA ALA A 261 -16.66 -7.10 -15.86
C ALA A 261 -16.37 -8.54 -16.30
N ARG A 262 -17.38 -9.43 -16.23
CA ARG A 262 -17.22 -10.83 -16.67
C ARG A 262 -16.92 -10.96 -18.16
N ALA A 263 -17.46 -10.09 -19.00
CA ALA A 263 -17.17 -10.08 -20.43
C ALA A 263 -15.76 -9.56 -20.75
N MET A 264 -15.18 -8.73 -19.85
CA MET A 264 -13.81 -8.25 -19.98
C MET A 264 -12.75 -9.28 -19.56
N LEU A 265 -13.09 -10.28 -18.74
CA LEU A 265 -12.12 -11.24 -18.21
C LEU A 265 -11.31 -12.00 -19.29
N PRO A 266 -11.90 -12.53 -20.38
CA PRO A 266 -11.13 -13.21 -21.42
C PRO A 266 -10.12 -12.27 -22.10
N PHE A 267 -10.52 -11.03 -22.37
CA PHE A 267 -9.63 -10.02 -22.94
C PHE A 267 -8.50 -9.64 -21.97
N ALA A 268 -8.81 -9.38 -20.71
CA ALA A 268 -7.83 -9.09 -19.68
C ALA A 268 -6.84 -10.25 -19.48
N TYR A 269 -7.30 -11.50 -19.55
CA TYR A 269 -6.43 -12.66 -19.52
C TYR A 269 -5.50 -12.73 -20.73
N ALA A 270 -6.01 -12.45 -21.93
CA ALA A 270 -5.18 -12.39 -23.13
C ALA A 270 -4.10 -11.29 -23.04
N THR A 271 -4.46 -10.11 -22.47
CA THR A 271 -3.49 -9.02 -22.26
C THR A 271 -2.40 -9.40 -21.24
N ASP A 272 -2.72 -10.14 -20.19
CA ASP A 272 -1.74 -10.66 -19.21
C ASP A 272 -0.76 -11.64 -19.85
N VAL A 273 -1.23 -12.48 -20.80
CA VAL A 273 -0.35 -13.39 -21.55
C VAL A 273 0.59 -12.60 -22.49
N VAL A 274 0.04 -11.62 -23.23
CA VAL A 274 0.83 -10.74 -24.11
C VAL A 274 1.82 -9.92 -23.30
N GLN A 275 1.46 -9.45 -22.11
CA GLN A 275 2.32 -8.65 -21.24
C GLN A 275 3.65 -9.34 -20.90
N ARG A 276 3.71 -10.69 -20.92
CA ARG A 276 4.95 -11.44 -20.64
C ARG A 276 6.06 -11.17 -21.63
N VAL A 277 5.70 -10.83 -22.86
CA VAL A 277 6.64 -10.57 -23.97
C VAL A 277 6.60 -9.13 -24.45
N TRP A 278 5.58 -8.35 -24.06
CA TRP A 278 5.39 -6.97 -24.48
C TRP A 278 6.14 -6.00 -23.57
N PRO A 279 6.97 -5.07 -24.10
CA PRO A 279 7.84 -4.23 -23.28
C PRO A 279 7.11 -3.14 -22.50
N TRP A 280 5.93 -2.70 -22.97
CA TRP A 280 5.17 -1.62 -22.31
C TRP A 280 4.02 -2.17 -21.47
N HIS A 281 3.73 -1.51 -20.34
CA HIS A 281 2.61 -1.89 -19.48
C HIS A 281 1.26 -1.64 -20.17
N ILE A 282 0.43 -2.67 -20.24
CA ILE A 282 -0.94 -2.61 -20.76
C ILE A 282 -1.89 -2.45 -19.56
N PRO A 283 -2.67 -1.36 -19.44
CA PRO A 283 -3.51 -1.08 -18.26
C PRO A 283 -4.84 -1.86 -18.30
N ALA A 284 -4.81 -3.11 -18.70
CA ALA A 284 -5.96 -4.02 -18.75
C ALA A 284 -5.65 -5.29 -17.94
N GLU A 285 -5.44 -5.11 -16.64
CA GLU A 285 -5.01 -6.15 -15.71
C GLU A 285 -6.17 -7.11 -15.38
N TYR A 286 -5.92 -8.40 -15.54
CA TYR A 286 -6.91 -9.45 -15.22
C TYR A 286 -7.36 -9.38 -13.75
N GLY A 287 -6.43 -9.20 -12.80
CA GLY A 287 -6.76 -9.14 -11.38
C GLY A 287 -7.72 -8.01 -11.02
N ALA A 288 -7.54 -6.84 -11.62
CA ALA A 288 -8.43 -5.69 -11.40
C ALA A 288 -9.84 -5.94 -11.94
N CYS A 289 -9.94 -6.50 -13.15
CA CYS A 289 -11.23 -6.90 -13.73
C CYS A 289 -11.90 -8.00 -12.89
N TYR A 290 -11.12 -8.97 -12.39
CA TYR A 290 -11.60 -10.05 -11.56
C TYR A 290 -12.19 -9.56 -10.23
N VAL A 291 -11.53 -8.64 -9.53
CA VAL A 291 -12.05 -8.03 -8.29
C VAL A 291 -13.39 -7.34 -8.55
N CYS A 292 -13.51 -6.57 -9.65
CA CYS A 292 -14.78 -5.96 -10.04
C CYS A 292 -15.86 -7.00 -10.41
N ALA A 293 -15.47 -8.12 -11.03
CA ALA A 293 -16.39 -9.19 -11.39
C ALA A 293 -16.91 -9.98 -10.19
N CYS A 294 -16.13 -10.03 -9.09
CA CYS A 294 -16.57 -10.60 -7.82
C CYS A 294 -17.64 -9.74 -7.16
N ASP A 295 -17.58 -8.42 -7.34
CA ASP A 295 -18.54 -7.42 -6.83
C ASP A 295 -18.88 -7.60 -5.33
N ALA A 296 -17.90 -8.08 -4.55
CA ALA A 296 -18.10 -8.43 -3.16
C ALA A 296 -18.02 -7.18 -2.26
N ARG A 297 -18.91 -7.12 -1.26
CA ARG A 297 -19.04 -6.01 -0.33
C ARG A 297 -18.47 -6.37 1.05
N PRO A 298 -17.86 -5.42 1.76
CA PRO A 298 -17.57 -5.62 3.18
C PRO A 298 -18.87 -5.86 3.97
N GLU A 299 -18.84 -6.79 4.91
CA GLU A 299 -19.93 -6.96 5.89
C GLU A 299 -20.07 -5.70 6.73
N GLU A 300 -21.31 -5.19 6.88
CA GLU A 300 -21.56 -3.96 7.66
C GLU A 300 -21.20 -4.12 9.14
N ALA A 301 -21.51 -5.28 9.71
CA ALA A 301 -21.20 -5.60 11.11
C ALA A 301 -19.68 -5.72 11.41
N ALA A 302 -18.85 -5.90 10.38
CA ALA A 302 -17.41 -6.08 10.52
C ALA A 302 -16.62 -4.74 10.57
N ARG A 303 -17.28 -3.60 10.59
CA ARG A 303 -16.68 -2.26 10.69
C ARG A 303 -16.35 -1.92 12.15
N SER A 304 -15.51 -2.68 12.80
CA SER A 304 -15.40 -2.53 14.26
C SER A 304 -14.06 -2.01 14.79
N ALA A 305 -13.06 -1.84 13.97
CA ALA A 305 -11.76 -1.36 14.44
C ALA A 305 -11.21 -0.23 13.56
N GLY A 306 -10.51 0.70 14.20
CA GLY A 306 -9.85 1.82 13.56
C GLY A 306 -10.72 3.05 13.37
N PRO A 307 -10.18 4.08 12.72
CA PRO A 307 -10.85 5.35 12.51
C PRO A 307 -12.03 5.24 11.54
N GLU A 308 -12.98 6.15 11.66
CA GLU A 308 -14.03 6.31 10.63
C GLU A 308 -13.36 6.61 9.27
N PRO A 309 -13.72 5.87 8.20
CA PRO A 309 -13.10 6.07 6.89
C PRO A 309 -13.32 7.48 6.36
N ARG A 310 -12.27 8.16 5.92
CA ARG A 310 -12.35 9.45 5.24
C ARG A 310 -13.30 9.40 4.05
N PRO A 311 -14.00 10.49 3.75
CA PRO A 311 -14.78 10.61 2.53
C PRO A 311 -13.90 10.35 1.30
N VAL A 312 -14.35 9.48 0.40
CA VAL A 312 -13.55 9.10 -0.80
C VAL A 312 -13.21 10.30 -1.67
N VAL A 313 -14.09 11.32 -1.71
CA VAL A 313 -13.85 12.58 -2.44
C VAL A 313 -12.63 13.31 -1.87
N GLU A 314 -12.46 13.34 -0.54
CA GLU A 314 -11.30 13.92 0.13
C GLU A 314 -10.02 13.14 -0.21
N THR A 315 -10.05 11.81 -0.07
CA THR A 315 -8.91 10.95 -0.43
C THR A 315 -8.48 11.12 -1.89
N ILE A 316 -9.44 11.17 -2.82
CA ILE A 316 -9.15 11.43 -4.24
C ILE A 316 -8.56 12.82 -4.43
N ALA A 317 -9.12 13.84 -3.77
CA ALA A 317 -8.64 15.22 -3.89
C ALA A 317 -7.19 15.35 -3.41
N ASP A 318 -6.86 14.80 -2.26
CA ASP A 318 -5.51 14.82 -1.71
C ASP A 318 -4.52 14.06 -2.60
N THR A 319 -4.94 12.90 -3.12
CA THR A 319 -4.12 12.12 -4.05
C THR A 319 -3.86 12.91 -5.35
N VAL A 320 -4.87 13.56 -5.92
CA VAL A 320 -4.73 14.38 -7.15
C VAL A 320 -3.81 15.57 -6.90
N ARG A 321 -3.96 16.26 -5.76
CA ARG A 321 -3.07 17.37 -5.36
C ARG A 321 -1.62 16.91 -5.24
N TRP A 322 -1.39 15.77 -4.60
CA TRP A 322 -0.07 15.17 -4.48
C TRP A 322 0.52 14.80 -5.84
N LEU A 323 -0.26 14.13 -6.70
CA LEU A 323 0.18 13.79 -8.06
C LEU A 323 0.56 15.04 -8.87
N HIS A 324 -0.17 16.15 -8.67
CA HIS A 324 0.14 17.42 -9.32
C HIS A 324 1.40 18.06 -8.75
N ARG A 325 1.52 18.21 -7.42
CA ARG A 325 2.72 18.78 -6.76
C ARG A 325 4.00 18.04 -7.13
N THR A 326 3.92 16.74 -7.32
CA THR A 326 5.08 15.88 -7.68
C THR A 326 5.31 15.78 -9.19
N GLY A 327 4.66 16.61 -10.00
CA GLY A 327 4.84 16.66 -11.46
C GLY A 327 4.28 15.46 -12.22
N ARG A 328 3.54 14.58 -11.54
CA ARG A 328 2.95 13.37 -12.17
C ARG A 328 1.68 13.67 -12.96
N LEU A 329 1.05 14.80 -12.70
CA LEU A 329 -0.07 15.37 -13.45
C LEU A 329 0.19 16.85 -13.77
N THR A 330 -0.22 17.30 -14.97
CA THR A 330 -0.27 18.72 -15.29
C THR A 330 -1.45 19.39 -14.59
N ALA A 331 -1.46 20.73 -14.49
CA ALA A 331 -2.59 21.48 -13.95
C ALA A 331 -3.90 21.18 -14.71
N ALA A 332 -3.83 21.06 -16.04
CA ALA A 332 -4.98 20.70 -16.87
C ALA A 332 -5.51 19.28 -16.55
N GLN A 333 -4.64 18.34 -16.20
CA GLN A 333 -5.01 16.97 -15.81
C GLN A 333 -5.58 16.92 -14.39
N ALA A 334 -5.07 17.71 -13.46
CA ALA A 334 -5.57 17.82 -12.09
C ALA A 334 -6.89 18.62 -12.02
N GLY A 335 -7.16 19.50 -12.99
CA GLY A 335 -8.39 20.30 -13.05
C GLY A 335 -8.56 21.19 -11.82
N ARG A 336 -9.74 21.23 -11.20
CA ARG A 336 -10.02 22.05 -10.00
C ARG A 336 -9.18 21.67 -8.78
N ALA A 337 -8.63 20.46 -8.75
CA ALA A 337 -7.74 20.02 -7.67
C ALA A 337 -6.27 20.47 -7.88
N ALA A 338 -5.96 21.16 -8.97
CA ALA A 338 -4.65 21.75 -9.15
C ALA A 338 -4.36 22.77 -8.04
N VAL A 339 -3.25 22.56 -7.34
CA VAL A 339 -2.73 23.53 -6.36
C VAL A 339 -1.81 24.48 -7.14
N PRO A 340 -1.82 25.81 -6.88
CA PRO A 340 -0.78 26.68 -7.40
C PRO A 340 0.59 26.10 -7.02
N VAL A 341 1.44 25.86 -8.02
CA VAL A 341 2.83 25.48 -7.77
C VAL A 341 3.54 26.77 -7.40
N GLU A 342 3.89 26.98 -6.13
CA GLU A 342 4.84 28.01 -5.78
C GLU A 342 6.13 27.75 -6.56
N PRO A 343 6.68 28.75 -7.28
CA PRO A 343 7.95 28.58 -7.95
C PRO A 343 8.98 28.16 -6.92
N ALA A 344 9.69 27.06 -7.20
CA ALA A 344 10.78 26.60 -6.36
C ALA A 344 11.68 27.79 -6.06
N ALA A 345 11.91 28.08 -4.77
CA ALA A 345 12.85 29.12 -4.38
C ALA A 345 14.18 28.84 -5.12
N PRO A 346 14.81 29.84 -5.75
CA PRO A 346 16.07 29.65 -6.46
C PRO A 346 17.05 29.01 -5.48
N ALA A 347 17.65 27.89 -5.88
CA ALA A 347 18.65 27.19 -5.09
C ALA A 347 19.66 28.24 -4.60
N ALA A 348 19.79 28.36 -3.28
CA ALA A 348 20.69 29.31 -2.63
C ALA A 348 22.06 29.15 -3.29
N GLY A 349 22.50 30.23 -3.95
CA GLY A 349 23.69 30.23 -4.77
C GLY A 349 24.86 29.65 -4.01
N SER A 350 25.60 28.77 -4.66
CA SER A 350 26.89 28.30 -4.20
C SER A 350 27.75 29.51 -3.81
N VAL A 351 28.04 29.59 -2.52
CA VAL A 351 28.98 30.58 -2.00
C VAL A 351 30.31 30.35 -2.74
N ARG A 352 30.65 31.25 -3.65
CA ARG A 352 31.96 31.30 -4.25
C ARG A 352 32.97 31.41 -3.11
N ALA A 353 33.81 30.41 -2.97
CA ALA A 353 34.99 30.49 -2.11
C ALA A 353 35.81 31.73 -2.49
N ALA A 354 35.88 32.67 -1.59
CA ALA A 354 36.75 33.83 -1.74
C ALA A 354 38.19 33.34 -1.80
N ALA A 355 38.87 33.63 -2.89
CA ALA A 355 40.29 33.39 -3.07
C ALA A 355 41.09 34.18 -2.01
N ALA A 356 41.91 33.48 -1.27
CA ALA A 356 42.86 34.09 -0.34
C ALA A 356 43.88 34.98 -1.07
N PRO A 357 44.28 36.15 -0.52
CA PRO A 357 45.27 37.01 -1.13
C PRO A 357 46.63 36.32 -1.13
N ARG A 358 47.31 36.37 -2.28
CA ARG A 358 48.73 35.97 -2.43
C ARG A 358 49.60 36.97 -1.67
N GLU A 359 50.34 36.46 -0.71
CA GLU A 359 51.40 37.19 -0.03
C GLU A 359 52.57 37.44 -1.02
N GLU A 360 52.85 38.70 -1.35
CA GLU A 360 54.00 39.10 -2.13
C GLU A 360 55.23 39.01 -1.28
N ALA A 361 56.17 38.16 -1.65
CA ALA A 361 57.54 38.18 -1.16
C ALA A 361 58.29 39.38 -1.80
N ARG A 362 58.87 40.22 -1.00
CA ARG A 362 59.90 41.22 -1.38
C ARG A 362 61.22 40.90 -0.66
N PRO A 363 62.29 41.41 -1.26
CA PRO A 363 63.56 40.71 -1.51
C PRO A 363 64.47 40.61 -0.35
#